data_49504e859981d7ede0a9a96be1d941d3
#
_entry.id   49504e859981d7ede0a9a96be1d941d3
#
_cell.length_a   1.000
_cell.length_b   1.000
_cell.length_c   1.000
_cell.angle_alpha   90.00
_cell.angle_beta   90.00
_cell.angle_gamma   90.00
#
_symmetry.space_group_name_H-M   'P 1'
#
loop_
_entity.id
_entity.type
_entity.pdbx_description
1 polymer ?
#
loop_
_entity_poly.entity_id
_entity_poly.type
_entity_poly.pdbx_seq_one_letter_code
_entity_poly.pdbx_strand_id
1 'polypeptide(L)'
;MPRLTNRRRWVAAWLVTLMLAVLAGCSTTRERRAASDAAALMKAPGSEFARGKASWYGPGFHGGRTASGERFDMNALTAAHRTLPFGTWVRVRNLQNGREVVVRINDRGPHAKERIIDLSKAAGAALELLQVGEAQVVLLVP
;
A
#
# COMPACT_ATOMS: atom_id res chain seq x y z
N MET A 1 59.60 3.21 45.31
CA MET A 1 59.39 2.66 43.93
C MET A 1 57.93 2.77 43.53
N PRO A 2 57.58 3.64 42.63
CA PRO A 2 56.16 3.83 42.27
C PRO A 2 55.71 2.91 41.14
N ARG A 3 54.52 2.34 41.32
CA ARG A 3 53.83 1.46 40.35
C ARG A 3 53.17 2.31 39.24
N LEU A 4 53.79 2.38 38.07
CA LEU A 4 53.34 3.13 36.88
C LEU A 4 52.85 2.19 35.75
N THR A 5 51.96 1.25 36.01
CA THR A 5 51.60 0.27 34.97
C THR A 5 50.10 0.14 34.66
N ASN A 6 49.20 0.91 35.31
CA ASN A 6 47.77 0.66 35.12
C ASN A 6 47.01 1.70 34.23
N ARG A 7 47.58 2.85 33.96
CA ARG A 7 46.91 3.89 33.19
C ARG A 7 46.79 3.59 31.69
N ARG A 8 47.76 2.89 31.10
CA ARG A 8 47.79 2.57 29.66
C ARG A 8 46.77 1.49 29.27
N ARG A 9 46.40 0.61 30.16
CA ARG A 9 45.44 -0.47 29.91
C ARG A 9 43.98 0.06 29.86
N TRP A 10 43.67 1.08 30.63
CA TRP A 10 42.34 1.68 30.68
C TRP A 10 42.05 2.57 29.45
N VAL A 11 43.02 3.29 28.92
CA VAL A 11 42.89 4.13 27.74
C VAL A 11 42.63 3.28 26.50
N ALA A 12 43.27 2.14 26.36
CA ALA A 12 43.07 1.20 25.25
C ALA A 12 41.64 0.58 25.28
N ALA A 13 41.11 0.29 26.47
CA ALA A 13 39.76 -0.27 26.62
C ALA A 13 38.68 0.75 26.22
N TRP A 14 38.85 2.01 26.52
CA TRP A 14 37.91 3.06 26.15
C TRP A 14 37.90 3.38 24.65
N LEU A 15 39.05 3.28 23.99
CA LEU A 15 39.15 3.47 22.53
C LEU A 15 38.48 2.35 21.74
N VAL A 16 38.56 1.11 22.21
CA VAL A 16 37.89 -0.03 21.54
C VAL A 16 36.38 0.01 21.70
N THR A 17 35.86 0.42 22.86
CA THR A 17 34.40 0.58 23.07
C THR A 17 33.83 1.75 22.27
N LEU A 18 34.56 2.84 22.09
CA LEU A 18 34.13 3.98 21.28
C LEU A 18 34.09 3.60 19.79
N MET A 19 35.01 2.80 19.30
CA MET A 19 35.09 2.37 17.90
C MET A 19 33.97 1.39 17.53
N LEU A 20 33.56 0.51 18.45
CA LEU A 20 32.42 -0.39 18.27
C LEU A 20 31.06 0.34 18.24
N ALA A 21 30.92 1.42 18.98
CA ALA A 21 29.69 2.24 18.98
C ALA A 21 29.46 3.00 17.65
N VAL A 22 30.53 3.39 16.96
CA VAL A 22 30.44 4.09 15.66
C VAL A 22 30.03 3.15 14.53
N LEU A 23 30.41 1.87 14.57
CA LEU A 23 30.02 0.89 13.55
C LEU A 23 28.56 0.45 13.66
N ALA A 24 27.97 0.45 14.85
CA ALA A 24 26.56 0.12 15.05
C ALA A 24 25.58 1.25 14.60
N GLY A 25 26.04 2.50 14.57
CA GLY A 25 25.21 3.65 14.19
C GLY A 25 24.97 3.80 12.69
N CYS A 26 25.85 3.28 11.84
CA CYS A 26 25.75 3.45 10.39
C CYS A 26 24.72 2.49 9.72
N SER A 27 24.48 1.31 10.28
CA SER A 27 23.53 0.34 9.70
C SER A 27 22.09 0.75 9.90
N THR A 28 21.74 1.24 11.08
CA THR A 28 20.37 1.66 11.42
C THR A 28 19.90 2.91 10.65
N THR A 29 20.82 3.81 10.34
CA THR A 29 20.51 5.02 9.56
C THR A 29 20.25 4.70 8.08
N ARG A 30 20.97 3.73 7.53
CA ARG A 30 20.81 3.28 6.14
C ARG A 30 19.47 2.54 5.94
N GLU A 31 19.11 1.66 6.87
CA GLU A 31 17.81 0.95 6.82
C GLU A 31 16.62 1.89 6.98
N ARG A 32 16.69 2.85 7.90
CA ARG A 32 15.64 3.86 8.07
C ARG A 32 15.48 4.75 6.83
N ARG A 33 16.57 5.09 6.19
CA ARG A 33 16.56 5.89 4.95
C ARG A 33 15.96 5.07 3.80
N ALA A 34 16.38 3.84 3.61
CA ALA A 34 15.82 2.95 2.60
C ALA A 34 14.32 2.68 2.81
N ALA A 35 13.86 2.52 4.06
CA ALA A 35 12.44 2.37 4.39
C ALA A 35 11.65 3.66 4.14
N SER A 36 12.23 4.85 4.42
CA SER A 36 11.57 6.13 4.13
C SER A 36 11.49 6.40 2.62
N ASP A 37 12.52 6.04 1.87
CA ASP A 37 12.56 6.22 0.42
C ASP A 37 11.60 5.25 -0.29
N ALA A 38 11.49 4.01 0.20
CA ALA A 38 10.48 3.06 -0.26
C ALA A 38 9.05 3.51 0.06
N ALA A 39 8.81 4.08 1.25
CA ALA A 39 7.51 4.64 1.64
C ALA A 39 7.16 5.90 0.81
N ALA A 40 8.16 6.73 0.48
CA ALA A 40 7.98 7.89 -0.39
C ALA A 40 7.69 7.46 -1.84
N LEU A 41 8.37 6.41 -2.33
CA LEU A 41 8.13 5.86 -3.66
C LEU A 41 6.71 5.28 -3.79
N MET A 42 6.19 4.64 -2.72
CA MET A 42 4.80 4.15 -2.67
C MET A 42 3.75 5.28 -2.59
N LYS A 43 4.15 6.51 -2.26
CA LYS A 43 3.28 7.70 -2.28
C LYS A 43 3.39 8.50 -3.58
N ALA A 44 4.34 8.18 -4.45
CA ALA A 44 4.49 8.87 -5.72
C ALA A 44 3.28 8.56 -6.64
N PRO A 45 2.74 9.56 -7.34
CA PRO A 45 1.67 9.34 -8.33
C PRO A 45 2.07 8.22 -9.32
N GLY A 46 1.14 7.29 -9.56
CA GLY A 46 1.36 6.14 -10.43
C GLY A 46 2.15 4.98 -9.83
N SER A 47 2.62 5.07 -8.56
CA SER A 47 3.28 3.92 -7.91
C SER A 47 2.28 2.81 -7.59
N GLU A 48 2.67 1.57 -7.87
CA GLU A 48 1.91 0.37 -7.52
C GLU A 48 2.06 0.05 -6.04
N PHE A 49 0.93 -0.21 -5.35
CA PHE A 49 0.95 -0.62 -3.95
C PHE A 49 0.22 -1.94 -3.68
N ALA A 50 -0.55 -2.46 -4.63
CA ALA A 50 -1.19 -3.76 -4.53
C ALA A 50 -1.45 -4.38 -5.91
N ARG A 51 -1.45 -5.71 -5.97
CA ARG A 51 -1.74 -6.51 -7.16
C ARG A 51 -2.62 -7.70 -6.80
N GLY A 52 -3.63 -8.01 -7.62
CA GLY A 52 -4.52 -9.13 -7.42
C GLY A 52 -5.72 -9.07 -8.34
N LYS A 53 -6.77 -9.85 -8.06
CA LYS A 53 -7.99 -9.84 -8.84
C LYS A 53 -8.92 -8.71 -8.43
N ALA A 54 -9.57 -8.10 -9.41
CA ALA A 54 -10.75 -7.26 -9.24
C ALA A 54 -12.00 -7.98 -9.76
N SER A 55 -13.14 -7.71 -9.14
CA SER A 55 -14.45 -7.99 -9.69
C SER A 55 -15.32 -6.74 -9.67
N TRP A 56 -16.58 -6.86 -10.02
CA TRP A 56 -17.54 -5.77 -9.95
C TRP A 56 -18.88 -6.23 -9.38
N TYR A 57 -19.61 -5.32 -8.76
CA TYR A 57 -20.95 -5.54 -8.26
C TYR A 57 -21.91 -4.47 -8.83
N GLY A 58 -23.14 -4.82 -8.99
CA GLY A 58 -24.06 -3.99 -9.79
C GLY A 58 -25.51 -3.99 -9.32
N PRO A 59 -26.48 -4.25 -10.20
CA PRO A 59 -27.87 -3.85 -10.03
C PRO A 59 -28.51 -4.32 -8.72
N GLY A 60 -28.18 -5.51 -8.24
CA GLY A 60 -28.75 -6.06 -7.00
C GLY A 60 -28.38 -5.30 -5.71
N PHE A 61 -27.33 -4.46 -5.76
CA PHE A 61 -26.89 -3.66 -4.63
C PHE A 61 -27.22 -2.18 -4.76
N HIS A 62 -27.74 -1.75 -5.93
CA HIS A 62 -28.02 -0.34 -6.21
C HIS A 62 -29.03 0.23 -5.21
N GLY A 63 -28.70 1.39 -4.62
CA GLY A 63 -29.51 2.06 -3.60
C GLY A 63 -29.33 1.51 -2.19
N GLY A 64 -28.64 0.37 -2.01
CA GLY A 64 -28.27 -0.19 -0.70
C GLY A 64 -27.28 0.70 0.05
N ARG A 65 -27.12 0.48 1.35
CA ARG A 65 -26.10 1.19 2.15
C ARG A 65 -24.75 0.50 2.03
N THR A 66 -23.71 1.30 1.75
CA THR A 66 -22.32 0.88 1.82
C THR A 66 -21.82 0.90 3.26
N ALA A 67 -20.65 0.33 3.51
CA ALA A 67 -20.02 0.35 4.83
C ALA A 67 -19.62 1.77 5.29
N SER A 68 -19.44 2.73 4.37
CA SER A 68 -19.26 4.15 4.72
C SER A 68 -20.55 4.87 5.15
N GLY A 69 -21.71 4.21 4.98
CA GLY A 69 -23.02 4.79 5.22
C GLY A 69 -23.64 5.50 4.00
N GLU A 70 -22.91 5.63 2.92
CA GLU A 70 -23.44 6.19 1.66
C GLU A 70 -24.43 5.23 1.00
N ARG A 71 -25.29 5.74 0.10
CA ARG A 71 -26.05 4.89 -0.81
C ARG A 71 -25.17 4.45 -1.96
N PHE A 72 -25.16 3.15 -2.24
CA PHE A 72 -24.43 2.63 -3.39
C PHE A 72 -25.09 3.07 -4.69
N ASP A 73 -24.31 3.75 -5.52
CA ASP A 73 -24.66 4.07 -6.89
C ASP A 73 -23.79 3.26 -7.86
N MET A 74 -24.39 2.31 -8.55
CA MET A 74 -23.68 1.48 -9.53
C MET A 74 -23.12 2.27 -10.72
N ASN A 75 -23.59 3.50 -10.95
CA ASN A 75 -23.14 4.37 -12.04
C ASN A 75 -22.02 5.33 -11.61
N ALA A 76 -21.72 5.42 -10.31
CA ALA A 76 -20.61 6.21 -9.79
C ALA A 76 -19.30 5.39 -9.84
N LEU A 77 -18.15 6.08 -9.97
CA LEU A 77 -16.83 5.45 -9.94
C LEU A 77 -16.38 5.22 -8.50
N THR A 78 -16.88 4.15 -7.90
CA THR A 78 -16.60 3.75 -6.52
C THR A 78 -16.16 2.29 -6.43
N ALA A 79 -15.59 1.92 -5.28
CA ALA A 79 -15.15 0.55 -5.03
C ALA A 79 -15.17 0.18 -3.55
N ALA A 80 -15.20 -1.13 -3.29
CA ALA A 80 -14.98 -1.74 -1.99
C ALA A 80 -13.53 -2.20 -1.86
N HIS A 81 -12.90 -1.87 -0.73
CA HIS A 81 -11.57 -2.35 -0.37
C HIS A 81 -11.53 -2.72 1.12
N ARG A 82 -10.70 -3.74 1.48
CA ARG A 82 -10.70 -4.30 2.83
C ARG A 82 -10.25 -3.31 3.90
N THR A 83 -9.21 -2.55 3.62
CA THR A 83 -8.48 -1.77 4.63
C THR A 83 -8.25 -0.30 4.29
N LEU A 84 -8.28 0.08 3.01
CA LEU A 84 -8.09 1.49 2.64
C LEU A 84 -9.16 2.37 3.30
N PRO A 85 -8.81 3.55 3.83
CA PRO A 85 -9.77 4.49 4.40
C PRO A 85 -10.88 4.85 3.41
N PHE A 86 -12.10 5.07 3.90
CA PHE A 86 -13.17 5.61 3.07
C PHE A 86 -12.79 7.00 2.55
N GLY A 87 -13.17 7.28 1.31
CA GLY A 87 -12.79 8.51 0.61
C GLY A 87 -11.45 8.46 -0.11
N THR A 88 -10.63 7.42 0.11
CA THR A 88 -9.37 7.24 -0.61
C THR A 88 -9.64 7.05 -2.11
N TRP A 89 -8.91 7.79 -2.93
CA TRP A 89 -8.89 7.60 -4.37
C TRP A 89 -7.80 6.61 -4.77
N VAL A 90 -8.13 5.71 -5.69
CA VAL A 90 -7.23 4.65 -6.18
C VAL A 90 -7.35 4.58 -7.69
N ARG A 91 -6.22 4.52 -8.38
CA ARG A 91 -6.18 4.19 -9.79
C ARG A 91 -6.06 2.68 -9.94
N VAL A 92 -6.98 2.08 -10.67
CA VAL A 92 -7.03 0.64 -10.97
C VAL A 92 -6.67 0.45 -12.42
N ARG A 93 -5.66 -0.37 -12.70
CA ARG A 93 -5.24 -0.74 -14.06
C ARG A 93 -5.51 -2.22 -14.29
N ASN A 94 -6.25 -2.54 -15.33
CA ASN A 94 -6.43 -3.91 -15.83
C ASN A 94 -5.16 -4.34 -16.57
N LEU A 95 -4.53 -5.43 -16.13
CA LEU A 95 -3.29 -5.94 -16.72
C LEU A 95 -3.45 -6.64 -18.06
N GLN A 96 -4.68 -7.02 -18.43
CA GLN A 96 -4.95 -7.72 -19.69
C GLN A 96 -5.07 -6.74 -20.88
N ASN A 97 -5.65 -5.56 -20.64
CA ASN A 97 -5.92 -4.58 -21.70
C ASN A 97 -5.30 -3.20 -21.46
N GLY A 98 -4.65 -2.99 -20.31
CA GLY A 98 -3.97 -1.73 -19.96
C GLY A 98 -4.92 -0.59 -19.58
N ARG A 99 -6.25 -0.79 -19.59
CA ARG A 99 -7.23 0.25 -19.23
C ARG A 99 -7.12 0.63 -17.77
N GLU A 100 -7.39 1.89 -17.49
CA GLU A 100 -7.34 2.46 -16.14
C GLU A 100 -8.65 3.17 -15.79
N VAL A 101 -8.97 3.16 -14.51
CA VAL A 101 -10.04 3.97 -13.93
C VAL A 101 -9.62 4.44 -12.54
N VAL A 102 -9.97 5.66 -12.18
CA VAL A 102 -9.80 6.16 -10.81
C VAL A 102 -11.13 6.02 -10.08
N VAL A 103 -11.10 5.36 -8.93
CA VAL A 103 -12.29 5.08 -8.12
C VAL A 103 -12.10 5.61 -6.70
N ARG A 104 -13.19 5.96 -6.03
CA ARG A 104 -13.20 6.33 -4.63
C ARG A 104 -13.66 5.13 -3.79
N ILE A 105 -12.91 4.83 -2.73
CA ILE A 105 -13.28 3.77 -1.79
C ILE A 105 -14.40 4.26 -0.87
N ASN A 106 -15.54 3.58 -0.89
CA ASN A 106 -16.68 3.88 -0.03
C ASN A 106 -17.34 2.64 0.58
N ASP A 107 -16.79 1.44 0.33
CA ASP A 107 -17.35 0.21 0.86
C ASP A 107 -16.25 -0.74 1.37
N ARG A 108 -16.67 -1.82 2.09
CA ARG A 108 -15.79 -2.86 2.62
C ARG A 108 -15.97 -4.17 1.87
N GLY A 109 -14.88 -4.83 1.62
CA GLY A 109 -14.75 -6.04 0.81
C GLY A 109 -13.48 -5.95 -0.03
N PRO A 110 -13.21 -6.93 -0.88
CA PRO A 110 -13.91 -8.20 -1.11
C PRO A 110 -13.85 -9.15 0.08
N HIS A 111 -14.88 -10.01 0.22
CA HIS A 111 -14.85 -11.13 1.18
C HIS A 111 -14.10 -12.34 0.62
N ALA A 112 -14.04 -12.50 -0.70
CA ALA A 112 -13.25 -13.54 -1.36
C ALA A 112 -11.75 -13.20 -1.23
N LYS A 113 -10.96 -14.19 -0.73
CA LYS A 113 -9.53 -13.97 -0.39
C LYS A 113 -8.66 -13.57 -1.58
N GLU A 114 -8.98 -14.07 -2.77
CA GLU A 114 -8.21 -13.86 -4.00
C GLU A 114 -8.43 -12.48 -4.65
N ARG A 115 -9.51 -11.80 -4.28
CA ARG A 115 -9.82 -10.46 -4.79
C ARG A 115 -9.29 -9.40 -3.85
N ILE A 116 -8.80 -8.31 -4.42
CA ILE A 116 -8.28 -7.16 -3.67
C ILE A 116 -9.22 -5.95 -3.70
N ILE A 117 -10.09 -5.86 -4.71
CA ILE A 117 -11.01 -4.76 -4.91
C ILE A 117 -12.27 -5.24 -5.63
N ASP A 118 -13.43 -4.76 -5.21
CA ASP A 118 -14.70 -4.93 -5.95
C ASP A 118 -15.16 -3.57 -6.45
N LEU A 119 -15.35 -3.45 -7.75
CA LEU A 119 -15.67 -2.21 -8.44
C LEU A 119 -17.18 -2.00 -8.57
N SER A 120 -17.63 -0.76 -8.65
CA SER A 120 -18.98 -0.46 -9.15
C SER A 120 -19.13 -0.93 -10.61
N LYS A 121 -20.37 -1.05 -11.08
CA LYS A 121 -20.65 -1.43 -12.48
C LYS A 121 -19.99 -0.45 -13.47
N ALA A 122 -20.06 0.87 -13.21
CA ALA A 122 -19.46 1.87 -14.07
C ALA A 122 -17.93 1.73 -14.12
N ALA A 123 -17.28 1.49 -12.98
CA ALA A 123 -15.84 1.27 -12.92
C ALA A 123 -15.44 -0.05 -13.60
N GLY A 124 -16.21 -1.11 -13.40
CA GLY A 124 -16.01 -2.40 -14.09
C GLY A 124 -16.18 -2.28 -15.61
N ALA A 125 -17.14 -1.47 -16.07
CA ALA A 125 -17.32 -1.17 -17.50
C ALA A 125 -16.11 -0.45 -18.09
N ALA A 126 -15.56 0.56 -17.38
CA ALA A 126 -14.39 1.30 -17.82
C ALA A 126 -13.15 0.40 -18.01
N LEU A 127 -13.05 -0.67 -17.25
CA LEU A 127 -11.98 -1.66 -17.34
C LEU A 127 -12.33 -2.87 -18.24
N GLU A 128 -13.50 -2.89 -18.90
CA GLU A 128 -14.01 -4.01 -19.71
C GLU A 128 -14.20 -5.32 -18.91
N LEU A 129 -14.59 -5.21 -17.64
CA LEU A 129 -14.80 -6.35 -16.76
C LEU A 129 -16.21 -6.95 -16.82
N LEU A 130 -17.20 -6.26 -17.42
CA LEU A 130 -18.59 -6.67 -17.33
C LEU A 130 -18.87 -8.05 -17.93
N GLN A 131 -18.14 -8.42 -18.97
CA GLN A 131 -18.35 -9.71 -19.66
C GLN A 131 -17.54 -10.85 -19.00
N VAL A 132 -16.32 -10.55 -18.53
CA VAL A 132 -15.41 -11.56 -17.97
C VAL A 132 -15.59 -11.75 -16.47
N GLY A 133 -16.25 -10.81 -15.79
CA GLY A 133 -16.54 -10.84 -14.35
C GLY A 133 -15.35 -10.47 -13.47
N GLU A 134 -14.16 -10.99 -13.72
CA GLU A 134 -12.94 -10.76 -12.95
C GLU A 134 -11.72 -10.54 -13.86
N ALA A 135 -10.76 -9.75 -13.42
CA ALA A 135 -9.47 -9.61 -14.09
C ALA A 135 -8.33 -9.35 -13.10
N GLN A 136 -7.10 -9.63 -13.54
CA GLN A 136 -5.90 -9.22 -12.81
C GLN A 136 -5.69 -7.71 -12.96
N VAL A 137 -5.53 -7.05 -11.82
CA VAL A 137 -5.34 -5.60 -11.76
C VAL A 137 -4.17 -5.23 -10.86
N VAL A 138 -3.68 -4.01 -11.05
CA VAL A 138 -2.81 -3.33 -10.09
C VAL A 138 -3.52 -2.10 -9.55
N LEU A 139 -3.29 -1.82 -8.27
CA LEU A 139 -3.73 -0.61 -7.59
C LEU A 139 -2.57 0.36 -7.52
N LEU A 140 -2.79 1.56 -8.01
CA LEU A 140 -1.79 2.62 -8.12
C LEU A 140 -2.24 3.85 -7.34
N VAL A 141 -1.29 4.63 -6.86
CA VAL A 141 -1.56 5.97 -6.34
C VAL A 141 -2.00 6.85 -7.51
N PRO A 142 -3.13 7.58 -7.42
CA PRO A 142 -3.67 8.43 -8.48
C PRO A 142 -2.72 9.52 -8.94
#